data_5948bf8d5abdb221e50e2076223df6fe
#
_entry.id   5948bf8d5abdb221e50e2076223df6fe
#
_cell.length_a   1.000
_cell.length_b   1.000
_cell.length_c   1.000
_cell.angle_alpha   90.00
_cell.angle_beta   90.00
_cell.angle_gamma   90.00
#
_symmetry.space_group_name_H-M   'P 1'
#
loop_
_entity.id
_entity.type
_entity.pdbx_description
1 polymer ?
#
loop_
_entity_poly.entity_id
_entity_poly.type
_entity_poly.pdbx_seq_one_letter_code
_entity_poly.pdbx_strand_id
1 'polypeptide(L)'
;MDYMSIIAYIPAGRENRITREELSRLTGRADRLNRKAIEEARKAGVPVISSSRDRGYYIAQSSSETDKLLREIWARIRSLLKTYWT
;
A
#
# COMPACT_ATOMS: atom_id res chain seq x y z
N MET A 1 -12.91 -3.12 9.55
CA MET A 1 -12.03 -1.95 9.53
C MET A 1 -11.80 -1.52 8.09
N ASP A 2 -11.93 -0.25 7.84
CA ASP A 2 -11.71 0.29 6.52
C ASP A 2 -10.20 0.43 6.25
N TYR A 3 -9.71 -0.16 5.17
CA TYR A 3 -8.30 -0.04 4.80
C TYR A 3 -7.89 1.41 4.52
N MET A 4 -8.83 2.27 4.17
CA MET A 4 -8.54 3.69 3.91
C MET A 4 -7.98 4.40 5.13
N SER A 5 -8.42 4.02 6.33
CA SER A 5 -7.92 4.62 7.55
C SER A 5 -6.45 4.28 7.80
N ILE A 6 -6.01 3.11 7.35
CA ILE A 6 -4.60 2.70 7.46
C ILE A 6 -3.74 3.45 6.45
N ILE A 7 -4.25 3.60 5.22
CA ILE A 7 -3.50 4.28 4.15
C ILE A 7 -3.14 5.72 4.53
N ALA A 8 -4.00 6.39 5.29
CA ALA A 8 -3.75 7.76 5.73
C ALA A 8 -2.47 7.88 6.58
N TYR A 9 -2.04 6.79 7.23
CA TYR A 9 -0.84 6.78 8.06
C TYR A 9 0.41 6.33 7.31
N ILE A 10 0.28 5.84 6.09
CA ILE A 10 1.42 5.31 5.34
C ILE A 10 1.97 6.39 4.41
N PRO A 11 3.22 6.82 4.64
CA PRO A 11 3.80 7.90 3.85
C PRO A 11 4.19 7.44 2.44
N ALA A 12 4.35 8.41 1.55
CA ALA A 12 4.84 8.15 0.21
C ALA A 12 6.36 8.22 0.19
N GLY A 13 6.97 7.31 -0.56
CA GLY A 13 8.41 7.29 -0.72
C GLY A 13 9.14 6.43 0.30
N ARG A 14 10.16 5.74 -0.19
CA ARG A 14 10.96 4.83 0.64
C ARG A 14 11.69 5.54 1.78
N GLU A 15 12.16 6.75 1.54
CA GLU A 15 12.87 7.54 2.53
C GLU A 15 11.99 7.96 3.71
N ASN A 16 10.69 7.93 3.50
CA ASN A 16 9.71 8.32 4.53
C ASN A 16 9.01 7.12 5.15
N ARG A 17 9.47 5.91 4.86
CA ARG A 17 8.80 4.69 5.32
C ARG A 17 8.54 4.68 6.83
N ILE A 18 7.43 4.06 7.20
CA ILE A 18 7.03 3.93 8.60
C ILE A 18 7.22 2.47 9.04
N THR A 19 7.77 2.26 10.23
CA THR A 19 7.95 0.90 10.74
C THR A 19 6.63 0.32 11.20
N ARG A 20 6.57 -1.01 11.33
CA ARG A 20 5.36 -1.68 11.82
C ARG A 20 5.00 -1.21 13.24
N GLU A 21 6.03 -1.02 14.06
CA GLU A 21 5.86 -0.56 15.44
C GLU A 21 5.29 0.86 15.49
N GLU A 22 5.79 1.74 14.64
CA GLU A 22 5.29 3.10 14.54
C GLU A 22 3.86 3.12 14.04
N LEU A 23 3.56 2.29 13.04
CA LEU A 23 2.21 2.21 12.49
C LEU A 23 1.23 1.73 13.56
N SER A 24 1.59 0.71 14.33
CA SER A 24 0.75 0.21 15.41
C SER A 24 0.52 1.26 16.49
N ARG A 25 1.55 2.05 16.79
CA ARG A 25 1.43 3.14 17.77
C ARG A 25 0.49 4.23 17.29
N LEU A 26 0.61 4.61 16.03
CA LEU A 26 -0.23 5.67 15.46
C LEU A 26 -1.68 5.25 15.31
N THR A 27 -1.92 4.01 14.90
CA THR A 27 -3.28 3.50 14.70
C THR A 27 -3.92 3.02 15.99
N GLY A 28 -3.12 2.70 17.00
CA GLY A 28 -3.59 2.10 18.24
C GLY A 28 -4.06 0.66 18.04
N ARG A 29 -3.62 -0.01 16.97
CA ARG A 29 -4.07 -1.36 16.62
C ARG A 29 -2.90 -2.32 16.51
N ALA A 30 -3.20 -3.61 16.72
CA ALA A 30 -2.20 -4.66 16.60
C ALA A 30 -1.66 -4.76 15.18
N ASP A 31 -0.39 -5.12 15.06
CA ASP A 31 0.29 -5.29 13.78
C ASP A 31 -0.48 -6.23 12.83
N ARG A 32 -1.07 -7.30 13.37
CA ARG A 32 -1.85 -8.25 12.59
C ARG A 32 -3.01 -7.58 11.85
N LEU A 33 -3.73 -6.70 12.55
CA LEU A 33 -4.87 -5.99 11.95
C LEU A 33 -4.41 -4.99 10.90
N ASN A 34 -3.28 -4.33 11.15
CA ASN A 34 -2.71 -3.40 10.19
C ASN A 34 -2.27 -4.13 8.92
N ARG A 35 -1.65 -5.31 9.06
CA ARG A 35 -1.23 -6.11 7.90
C ARG A 35 -2.42 -6.56 7.07
N LYS A 36 -3.51 -6.93 7.72
CA LYS A 36 -4.74 -7.33 7.03
C LYS A 36 -5.32 -6.16 6.23
N ALA A 37 -5.35 -4.98 6.83
CA ALA A 37 -5.84 -3.77 6.14
C ALA A 37 -4.95 -3.41 4.95
N ILE A 38 -3.63 -3.57 5.07
CA ILE A 38 -2.69 -3.33 3.98
C ILE A 38 -2.93 -4.31 2.83
N GLU A 39 -3.20 -5.58 3.14
CA GLU A 39 -3.53 -6.55 2.10
C GLU A 39 -4.80 -6.14 1.34
N GLU A 40 -5.81 -5.69 2.04
CA GLU A 40 -7.04 -5.23 1.41
C GLU A 40 -6.79 -4.00 0.54
N ALA A 41 -5.94 -3.09 1.01
CA ALA A 41 -5.55 -1.91 0.22
C ALA A 41 -4.85 -2.33 -1.08
N ARG A 42 -3.95 -3.30 -1.00
CA ARG A 42 -3.24 -3.81 -2.18
C ARG A 42 -4.21 -4.43 -3.18
N LYS A 43 -5.19 -5.18 -2.70
CA LYS A 43 -6.22 -5.75 -3.56
C LYS A 43 -7.06 -4.68 -4.24
N ALA A 44 -7.22 -3.55 -3.58
CA ALA A 44 -7.95 -2.41 -4.14
C ALA A 44 -7.10 -1.58 -5.13
N GLY A 45 -5.82 -1.89 -5.26
CA GLY A 45 -4.94 -1.23 -6.21
C GLY A 45 -4.01 -0.18 -5.61
N VAL A 46 -3.93 -0.10 -4.28
CA VAL A 46 -3.02 0.84 -3.62
C VAL A 46 -1.62 0.23 -3.57
N PRO A 47 -0.59 0.88 -4.11
CA PRO A 47 0.75 0.32 -4.18
C PRO A 47 1.52 0.48 -2.88
N VAL A 48 1.11 -0.26 -1.85
CA VAL A 48 1.80 -0.28 -0.57
C VAL A 48 2.97 -1.26 -0.66
N ILE A 49 4.17 -0.76 -0.45
CA ILE A 49 5.39 -1.56 -0.47
C ILE A 49 5.77 -1.91 0.96
N SER A 50 6.07 -3.17 1.20
CA SER A 50 6.68 -3.61 2.44
C SER A 50 7.90 -4.42 2.07
N SER A 51 9.01 -4.14 2.73
CA SER A 51 10.27 -4.82 2.48
C SER A 51 10.86 -5.28 3.79
N SER A 52 11.21 -6.56 3.87
CA SER A 52 11.92 -7.09 5.03
C SER A 52 13.30 -6.45 5.16
N ARG A 53 13.86 -6.02 4.04
CA ARG A 53 15.17 -5.36 3.98
C ARG A 53 15.11 -3.95 4.57
N ASP A 54 14.04 -3.22 4.26
CA ASP A 54 13.88 -1.82 4.66
C ASP A 54 13.07 -1.64 5.94
N ARG A 55 12.49 -2.70 6.44
CA ARG A 55 11.70 -2.72 7.68
C ARG A 55 10.65 -1.62 7.77
N GLY A 56 9.68 -1.65 6.88
CA GLY A 56 8.63 -0.65 6.95
C GLY A 56 7.71 -0.67 5.78
N TYR A 57 6.75 0.22 5.83
CA TYR A 57 5.75 0.39 4.79
C TYR A 57 5.86 1.78 4.18
N TYR A 58 5.62 1.85 2.89
CA TYR A 58 5.52 3.13 2.19
C TYR A 58 4.70 2.95 0.92
N ILE A 59 4.14 4.04 0.43
CA ILE A 59 3.43 4.02 -0.84
C ILE A 59 4.45 4.34 -1.93
N ALA A 60 4.45 3.52 -2.98
CA ALA A 60 5.41 3.67 -4.06
C ALA A 60 5.33 5.06 -4.67
N GLN A 61 6.48 5.72 -4.74
CA GLN A 61 6.64 7.02 -5.37
C GLN A 61 7.83 6.92 -6.29
N SER A 62 7.59 7.08 -7.58
CA SER A 62 8.63 6.92 -8.58
C SER A 62 8.73 8.16 -9.45
N SER A 63 9.75 8.22 -10.31
CA SER A 63 9.88 9.30 -11.27
C SER A 63 8.66 9.31 -12.21
N SER A 64 8.40 10.44 -12.85
CA SER A 64 7.22 10.62 -13.68
C SER A 64 7.06 9.54 -14.75
N GLU A 65 8.15 9.08 -15.36
CA GLU A 65 8.10 8.02 -16.38
C GLU A 65 7.73 6.69 -15.77
N THR A 66 8.34 6.35 -14.62
CA THR A 66 8.03 5.12 -13.90
C THR A 66 6.60 5.16 -13.36
N ASP A 67 6.14 6.31 -12.90
CA ASP A 67 4.75 6.48 -12.47
C ASP A 67 3.77 6.18 -13.59
N LYS A 68 4.05 6.68 -14.79
CA LYS A 68 3.20 6.44 -15.95
C LYS A 68 3.13 4.95 -16.28
N LEU A 69 4.26 4.28 -16.26
CA LEU A 69 4.33 2.84 -16.51
C LEU A 69 3.56 2.06 -15.44
N LEU A 70 3.75 2.40 -14.18
CA LEU A 70 3.05 1.75 -13.08
C LEU A 70 1.54 1.97 -13.16
N ARG A 71 1.09 3.16 -13.53
CA ARG A 71 -0.33 3.45 -13.71
C ARG A 71 -0.92 2.60 -14.81
N GLU A 72 -0.21 2.42 -15.91
CA GLU A 72 -0.66 1.57 -17.00
C GLU A 72 -0.78 0.12 -16.57
N ILE A 73 0.20 -0.38 -15.83
CA ILE A 73 0.19 -1.75 -15.31
C ILE A 73 -0.97 -1.95 -14.34
N TRP A 74 -1.17 -1.02 -13.41
CA TRP A 74 -2.26 -1.09 -12.44
C TRP A 74 -3.62 -0.99 -13.10
N ALA A 75 -3.76 -0.13 -14.11
CA ALA A 75 -5.00 0.00 -14.86
C ALA A 75 -5.33 -1.30 -15.58
N ARG A 76 -4.33 -1.96 -16.15
CA ARG A 76 -4.50 -3.26 -16.82
C ARG A 76 -4.93 -4.33 -15.83
N ILE A 77 -4.31 -4.38 -14.66
CA ILE A 77 -4.66 -5.34 -13.61
C ILE A 77 -6.10 -5.13 -13.15
N ARG A 78 -6.51 -3.88 -12.91
CA ARG A 78 -7.88 -3.57 -12.51
C ARG A 78 -8.89 -4.00 -13.57
N SER A 79 -8.57 -3.74 -14.83
CA SER A 79 -9.42 -4.13 -15.93
C SER A 79 -9.61 -5.64 -16.00
N LEU A 80 -8.52 -6.38 -15.82
CA LEU A 80 -8.58 -7.84 -15.79
C LEU A 80 -9.41 -8.35 -14.61
N LEU A 81 -9.24 -7.75 -13.44
CA LEU A 81 -10.02 -8.12 -12.26
C LEU A 81 -11.51 -7.86 -12.47
N LYS A 82 -11.87 -6.75 -13.08
CA LYS A 82 -13.26 -6.44 -13.41
C LYS A 82 -13.86 -7.49 -14.33
N THR A 83 -13.09 -7.92 -15.32
CA THR A 83 -13.54 -8.95 -16.26
C THR A 83 -13.81 -10.26 -15.54
N TYR A 84 -13.00 -10.62 -14.56
CA TYR A 84 -13.20 -11.86 -13.80
C TYR A 84 -14.29 -11.79 -12.75
N TRP A 85 -14.59 -10.60 -12.23
CA TRP A 85 -15.54 -10.43 -11.13
C TRP A 85 -16.95 -10.05 -11.61
N THR A 86 -17.11 -9.78 -12.88
CA THR A 86 -18.43 -9.55 -13.46
C THR A 86 -18.88 -10.77 -14.27
#